data_b1464e55377ee42cfe1a94945ebf285b
#
_entry.id   b1464e55377ee42cfe1a94945ebf285b
#
_cell.length_a   1.000
_cell.length_b   1.000
_cell.length_c   1.000
_cell.angle_alpha   90.00
_cell.angle_beta   90.00
_cell.angle_gamma   90.00
#
_symmetry.space_group_name_H-M   'P 1'
#
loop_
_entity.id
_entity.type
_entity.pdbx_description
1 polymer ?
#
loop_
_entity_poly.entity_id
_entity_poly.type
_entity_poly.pdbx_seq_one_letter_code
_entity_poly.pdbx_strand_id
1 'polypeptide(L)'
;LQIGVYKEVVGEDGEVIGGVVPIGETTMPASRSLVDKPVHRFEIIPWNGKKVGYLMYNEFKAGPTTDSQAYNDDLRRAFRDFQTGGVNEFVLDLRYNTGGSLDCAQLLCTMLAPADKMNQLLALLRYSDKRVEANQDLTFNPELIQSGANLNLSTVYVLTTNATRGAA
;
A
#
# COMPACT_ATOMS: atom_id res chain seq x y z
N LEU A 1 -28.93 -7.24 12.14
CA LEU A 1 -29.09 -8.50 11.43
C LEU A 1 -28.72 -9.65 12.37
N GLN A 2 -29.66 -10.58 12.62
CA GLN A 2 -29.37 -11.82 13.34
C GLN A 2 -28.87 -12.88 12.38
N ILE A 3 -27.84 -13.61 12.78
CA ILE A 3 -27.25 -14.69 12.01
C ILE A 3 -27.25 -15.94 12.85
N GLY A 4 -27.86 -17.02 12.35
CA GLY A 4 -27.77 -18.34 12.96
C GLY A 4 -26.35 -18.88 12.81
N VAL A 5 -25.78 -19.42 13.86
CA VAL A 5 -24.51 -20.12 13.86
C VAL A 5 -24.80 -21.62 13.91
N TYR A 6 -24.19 -22.36 13.01
CA TYR A 6 -24.41 -23.80 12.83
C TYR A 6 -23.09 -24.56 12.88
N LYS A 7 -23.15 -25.83 13.27
CA LYS A 7 -22.03 -26.76 13.08
C LYS A 7 -22.50 -27.99 12.29
N GLU A 8 -21.57 -28.61 11.60
CA GLU A 8 -21.78 -29.88 10.94
C GLU A 8 -22.00 -31.02 11.95
N VAL A 9 -22.83 -31.98 11.60
CA VAL A 9 -23.01 -33.21 12.38
C VAL A 9 -21.91 -34.17 11.99
N VAL A 10 -21.03 -34.46 12.95
CA VAL A 10 -19.87 -35.35 12.76
C VAL A 10 -20.12 -36.66 13.53
N GLY A 11 -19.86 -37.80 12.90
CA GLY A 11 -19.95 -39.12 13.51
C GLY A 11 -18.83 -39.37 14.52
N GLU A 12 -18.92 -40.52 15.22
CA GLU A 12 -17.87 -40.93 16.19
C GLU A 12 -16.51 -41.17 15.56
N ASP A 13 -16.47 -41.47 14.27
CA ASP A 13 -15.27 -41.66 13.45
C ASP A 13 -14.68 -40.35 12.88
N GLY A 14 -15.33 -39.20 13.11
CA GLY A 14 -14.92 -37.89 12.63
C GLY A 14 -15.40 -37.57 11.21
N GLU A 15 -16.17 -38.44 10.57
CA GLU A 15 -16.77 -38.14 9.26
C GLU A 15 -18.06 -37.28 9.38
N VAL A 16 -18.28 -36.41 8.41
CA VAL A 16 -19.49 -35.57 8.34
C VAL A 16 -20.65 -36.47 7.88
N ILE A 17 -21.59 -36.74 8.80
CA ILE A 17 -22.75 -37.63 8.53
C ILE A 17 -23.89 -36.86 7.82
N GLY A 18 -23.70 -35.57 7.54
CA GLY A 18 -24.64 -34.74 6.82
C GLY A 18 -25.53 -33.89 7.74
N GLY A 19 -25.98 -32.79 7.17
CA GLY A 19 -26.79 -31.79 7.88
C GLY A 19 -25.98 -30.86 8.76
N VAL A 20 -26.64 -29.81 9.26
CA VAL A 20 -26.10 -28.84 10.18
C VAL A 20 -27.06 -28.67 11.35
N VAL A 21 -26.54 -28.52 12.54
CA VAL A 21 -27.36 -28.23 13.73
C VAL A 21 -27.08 -26.80 14.21
N PRO A 22 -28.13 -26.05 14.60
CA PRO A 22 -27.93 -24.74 15.17
C PRO A 22 -27.22 -24.84 16.52
N ILE A 23 -26.20 -24.02 16.72
CA ILE A 23 -25.47 -23.92 17.98
C ILE A 23 -25.65 -22.58 18.69
N GLY A 24 -26.31 -21.63 18.03
CA GLY A 24 -26.58 -20.32 18.58
C GLY A 24 -26.96 -19.29 17.53
N GLU A 25 -27.16 -18.09 18.01
CA GLU A 25 -27.40 -16.91 17.19
C GLU A 25 -26.39 -15.82 17.56
N THR A 26 -25.95 -15.05 16.57
CA THR A 26 -25.16 -13.85 16.79
C THR A 26 -25.80 -12.66 16.10
N THR A 27 -25.64 -11.49 16.67
CA THR A 27 -26.14 -10.24 16.08
C THR A 27 -24.98 -9.51 15.40
N MET A 28 -25.08 -9.31 14.10
CA MET A 28 -24.16 -8.40 13.41
C MET A 28 -24.52 -6.95 13.73
N PRO A 29 -23.55 -6.13 14.12
CA PRO A 29 -23.76 -4.70 14.24
C PRO A 29 -24.18 -4.09 12.89
N ALA A 30 -24.75 -2.89 12.93
CA ALA A 30 -25.03 -2.14 11.71
C ALA A 30 -23.75 -1.97 10.88
N SER A 31 -23.88 -2.01 9.56
CA SER A 31 -22.76 -1.74 8.66
C SER A 31 -22.16 -0.37 8.94
N ARG A 32 -20.84 -0.30 8.94
CA ARG A 32 -20.10 0.97 9.05
C ARG A 32 -19.53 1.29 7.69
N SER A 33 -19.55 2.58 7.34
CA SER A 33 -18.75 3.06 6.22
C SER A 33 -17.28 2.98 6.63
N LEU A 34 -16.53 2.13 5.98
CA LEU A 34 -15.07 2.08 6.12
C LEU A 34 -14.47 2.91 5.00
N VAL A 35 -13.62 3.86 5.37
CA VAL A 35 -12.76 4.55 4.41
C VAL A 35 -11.46 3.75 4.35
N ASP A 36 -11.30 2.99 3.28
CA ASP A 36 -10.04 2.31 3.01
C ASP A 36 -9.03 3.33 2.48
N LYS A 37 -7.96 3.56 3.24
CA LYS A 37 -6.91 4.50 2.88
C LYS A 37 -5.69 3.75 2.35
N PRO A 38 -5.05 4.25 1.28
CA PRO A 38 -3.83 3.66 0.73
C PRO A 38 -2.72 3.46 1.76
N VAL A 39 -2.44 4.47 2.59
CA VAL A 39 -1.55 4.33 3.76
C VAL A 39 -2.31 3.59 4.85
N HIS A 40 -2.20 2.26 4.84
CA HIS A 40 -2.93 1.42 5.79
C HIS A 40 -2.27 1.42 7.17
N ARG A 41 -0.95 1.31 7.20
CA ARG A 41 -0.14 1.33 8.42
C ARG A 41 1.25 1.87 8.11
N PHE A 42 1.78 2.69 9.00
CA PHE A 42 3.20 3.03 9.01
C PHE A 42 3.71 3.12 10.45
N GLU A 43 4.97 2.76 10.64
CA GLU A 43 5.61 2.77 11.95
C GLU A 43 7.14 2.80 11.82
N ILE A 44 7.82 3.22 12.87
CA ILE A 44 9.27 3.16 12.99
C ILE A 44 9.62 2.05 13.97
N ILE A 45 10.33 1.04 13.48
CA ILE A 45 10.69 -0.15 14.24
C ILE A 45 12.20 -0.08 14.57
N PRO A 46 12.57 0.01 15.84
CA PRO A 46 13.99 -0.07 16.24
C PRO A 46 14.47 -1.53 16.09
N TRP A 47 15.56 -1.72 15.35
CA TRP A 47 16.13 -3.05 15.11
C TRP A 47 17.66 -2.97 15.00
N ASN A 48 18.37 -3.67 15.89
CA ASN A 48 19.85 -3.77 15.88
C ASN A 48 20.57 -2.42 15.72
N GLY A 49 20.13 -1.39 16.46
CA GLY A 49 20.71 -0.04 16.38
C GLY A 49 20.28 0.78 15.17
N LYS A 50 19.43 0.23 14.31
CA LYS A 50 18.82 0.90 13.15
C LYS A 50 17.40 1.32 13.48
N LYS A 51 16.88 2.26 12.67
CA LYS A 51 15.49 2.67 12.67
C LYS A 51 14.88 2.29 11.33
N VAL A 52 14.08 1.24 11.36
CA VAL A 52 13.41 0.69 10.16
C VAL A 52 12.07 1.37 9.99
N GLY A 53 11.87 2.10 8.91
CA GLY A 53 10.56 2.59 8.49
C GLY A 53 9.78 1.42 7.87
N TYR A 54 8.59 1.18 8.36
CA TYR A 54 7.66 0.22 7.76
C TYR A 54 6.44 0.97 7.23
N LEU A 55 6.11 0.73 5.97
CA LEU A 55 4.92 1.29 5.31
C LEU A 55 4.15 0.19 4.61
N MET A 56 2.89 -0.03 5.01
CA MET A 56 1.93 -0.85 4.30
C MET A 56 1.05 0.04 3.43
N TYR A 57 1.17 -0.12 2.11
CA TYR A 57 0.53 0.72 1.11
C TYR A 57 -0.30 -0.13 0.15
N ASN A 58 -1.63 0.00 0.25
CA ASN A 58 -2.57 -0.96 -0.35
C ASN A 58 -3.03 -0.58 -1.76
N GLU A 59 -2.95 0.70 -2.13
CA GLU A 59 -3.43 1.17 -3.44
C GLU A 59 -2.69 2.44 -3.85
N PHE A 60 -2.36 2.58 -5.13
CA PHE A 60 -1.83 3.82 -5.68
C PHE A 60 -2.97 4.76 -6.08
N LYS A 61 -3.47 5.52 -5.11
CA LYS A 61 -4.61 6.42 -5.25
C LYS A 61 -4.33 7.75 -4.56
N ALA A 62 -4.56 8.85 -5.28
CA ALA A 62 -4.23 10.19 -4.82
C ALA A 62 -5.21 10.72 -3.75
N GLY A 63 -6.48 10.32 -3.84
CA GLY A 63 -7.51 10.79 -2.92
C GLY A 63 -8.85 10.06 -3.12
N PRO A 64 -9.86 10.36 -2.30
CA PRO A 64 -11.18 9.73 -2.38
C PRO A 64 -11.96 10.09 -3.67
N THR A 65 -11.64 11.21 -4.28
CA THR A 65 -12.20 11.68 -5.56
C THR A 65 -11.09 11.96 -6.56
N THR A 66 -11.43 12.11 -7.84
CA THR A 66 -10.47 12.31 -8.94
C THR A 66 -9.54 13.51 -8.72
N ASP A 67 -10.07 14.61 -8.18
CA ASP A 67 -9.31 15.86 -8.00
C ASP A 67 -8.65 15.96 -6.61
N SER A 68 -8.83 14.96 -5.76
CA SER A 68 -8.33 15.00 -4.39
C SER A 68 -6.91 14.45 -4.30
N GLN A 69 -6.05 15.14 -3.54
CA GLN A 69 -4.69 14.72 -3.19
C GLN A 69 -4.55 14.24 -1.73
N ALA A 70 -5.68 14.08 -1.03
CA ALA A 70 -5.68 13.82 0.41
C ALA A 70 -4.87 12.57 0.82
N TYR A 71 -4.86 11.52 0.00
CA TYR A 71 -4.10 10.31 0.31
C TYR A 71 -2.61 10.45 -0.01
N ASN A 72 -2.26 11.22 -1.06
CA ASN A 72 -0.88 11.60 -1.30
C ASN A 72 -0.34 12.49 -0.16
N ASP A 73 -1.18 13.34 0.42
CA ASP A 73 -0.80 14.18 1.57
C ASP A 73 -0.63 13.34 2.85
N ASP A 74 -1.46 12.31 3.04
CA ASP A 74 -1.27 11.32 4.12
C ASP A 74 0.09 10.59 3.93
N LEU A 75 0.43 10.20 2.70
CA LEU A 75 1.72 9.58 2.36
C LEU A 75 2.89 10.54 2.64
N ARG A 76 2.81 11.80 2.18
CA ARG A 76 3.82 12.84 2.44
C ARG A 76 4.03 13.07 3.93
N ARG A 77 2.95 13.06 4.73
CA ARG A 77 3.03 13.16 6.19
C ARG A 77 3.81 11.99 6.80
N ALA A 78 3.48 10.76 6.39
CA ALA A 78 4.20 9.57 6.87
C ALA A 78 5.71 9.66 6.59
N PHE A 79 6.10 10.17 5.41
CA PHE A 79 7.51 10.34 5.05
C PHE A 79 8.21 11.44 5.86
N ARG A 80 7.53 12.53 6.22
CA ARG A 80 8.09 13.51 7.18
C ARG A 80 8.33 12.88 8.55
N ASP A 81 7.38 12.08 9.02
CA ASP A 81 7.50 11.40 10.31
C ASP A 81 8.67 10.41 10.30
N PHE A 82 8.87 9.66 9.21
CA PHE A 82 10.03 8.79 9.02
C PHE A 82 11.34 9.57 9.04
N GLN A 83 11.41 10.70 8.31
CA GLN A 83 12.60 11.54 8.28
C GLN A 83 12.92 12.11 9.66
N THR A 84 11.92 12.69 10.34
CA THR A 84 12.07 13.24 11.70
C THR A 84 12.46 12.17 12.70
N GLY A 85 11.93 10.96 12.54
CA GLY A 85 12.28 9.80 13.34
C GLY A 85 13.68 9.25 13.09
N GLY A 86 14.35 9.70 12.02
CA GLY A 86 15.69 9.27 11.64
C GLY A 86 15.74 7.86 11.07
N VAL A 87 14.76 7.51 10.25
CA VAL A 87 14.72 6.22 9.51
C VAL A 87 15.93 6.11 8.59
N ASN A 88 16.61 4.97 8.65
CA ASN A 88 17.80 4.66 7.85
C ASN A 88 17.74 3.31 7.13
N GLU A 89 16.71 2.53 7.36
CA GLU A 89 16.32 1.32 6.62
C GLU A 89 14.83 1.37 6.34
N PHE A 90 14.36 0.73 5.28
CA PHE A 90 12.94 0.83 4.91
C PHE A 90 12.37 -0.50 4.40
N VAL A 91 11.16 -0.81 4.84
CA VAL A 91 10.34 -1.92 4.35
C VAL A 91 9.05 -1.35 3.77
N LEU A 92 8.86 -1.54 2.47
CA LEU A 92 7.64 -1.22 1.76
C LEU A 92 6.81 -2.50 1.59
N ASP A 93 5.63 -2.53 2.19
CA ASP A 93 4.73 -3.67 2.12
C ASP A 93 3.63 -3.42 1.08
N LEU A 94 3.76 -4.10 -0.06
CA LEU A 94 2.83 -4.07 -1.18
C LEU A 94 2.06 -5.41 -1.34
N ARG A 95 2.06 -6.27 -0.33
CA ARG A 95 1.45 -7.62 -0.42
C ARG A 95 -0.02 -7.59 -0.83
N TYR A 96 -0.74 -6.55 -0.46
CA TYR A 96 -2.16 -6.35 -0.80
C TYR A 96 -2.39 -5.26 -1.85
N ASN A 97 -1.33 -4.70 -2.43
CA ASN A 97 -1.43 -3.62 -3.40
C ASN A 97 -1.79 -4.18 -4.79
N THR A 98 -2.89 -3.73 -5.34
CA THR A 98 -3.38 -4.13 -6.66
C THR A 98 -3.02 -3.13 -7.77
N GLY A 99 -2.18 -2.15 -7.47
CA GLY A 99 -1.76 -1.12 -8.42
C GLY A 99 -2.52 0.19 -8.26
N GLY A 100 -2.70 0.90 -9.36
CA GLY A 100 -3.40 2.18 -9.43
C GLY A 100 -2.66 3.22 -10.27
N SER A 101 -2.59 4.46 -9.80
CA SER A 101 -2.00 5.59 -10.51
C SER A 101 -0.47 5.52 -10.57
N LEU A 102 0.08 5.68 -11.76
CA LEU A 102 1.53 5.81 -11.97
C LEU A 102 2.10 7.08 -11.32
N ASP A 103 1.33 8.17 -11.24
CA ASP A 103 1.79 9.40 -10.58
C ASP A 103 2.00 9.18 -9.07
N CYS A 104 1.13 8.39 -8.44
CA CYS A 104 1.31 8.01 -7.04
C CYS A 104 2.53 7.10 -6.85
N ALA A 105 2.79 6.18 -7.78
CA ALA A 105 3.99 5.35 -7.76
C ALA A 105 5.25 6.20 -7.96
N GLN A 106 5.24 7.14 -8.89
CA GLN A 106 6.34 8.09 -9.10
C GLN A 106 6.62 8.91 -7.84
N LEU A 107 5.59 9.42 -7.17
CA LEU A 107 5.72 10.13 -5.89
C LEU A 107 6.41 9.26 -4.84
N LEU A 108 5.93 8.03 -4.63
CA LEU A 108 6.50 7.10 -3.64
C LEU A 108 7.96 6.78 -3.96
N CYS A 109 8.27 6.44 -5.21
CA CYS A 109 9.64 6.18 -5.66
C CYS A 109 10.55 7.40 -5.44
N THR A 110 10.06 8.61 -5.74
CA THR A 110 10.84 9.84 -5.54
C THR A 110 11.14 10.11 -4.06
N MET A 111 10.21 9.81 -3.16
CA MET A 111 10.43 9.99 -1.71
C MET A 111 11.40 8.95 -1.11
N LEU A 112 11.53 7.76 -1.74
CA LEU A 112 12.43 6.69 -1.30
C LEU A 112 13.83 6.78 -1.91
N ALA A 113 13.95 7.27 -3.13
CA ALA A 113 15.18 7.23 -3.91
C ALA A 113 16.34 8.01 -3.27
N PRO A 114 17.60 7.62 -3.53
CA PRO A 114 18.77 8.42 -3.19
C PRO A 114 18.67 9.85 -3.76
N ALA A 115 19.14 10.83 -3.02
CA ALA A 115 19.04 12.25 -3.40
C ALA A 115 19.80 12.56 -4.73
N ASP A 116 20.86 11.83 -5.02
CA ASP A 116 21.62 11.96 -6.27
C ASP A 116 20.86 11.43 -7.51
N LYS A 117 19.73 10.74 -7.33
CA LYS A 117 18.87 10.25 -8.40
C LYS A 117 17.79 11.25 -8.83
N MET A 118 17.62 12.34 -8.09
CA MET A 118 16.62 13.36 -8.44
C MET A 118 16.84 13.88 -9.87
N ASN A 119 15.74 14.07 -10.59
CA ASN A 119 15.68 14.45 -12.03
C ASN A 119 16.25 13.41 -13.00
N GLN A 120 16.72 12.25 -12.54
CA GLN A 120 17.12 11.16 -13.41
C GLN A 120 15.92 10.31 -13.83
N LEU A 121 16.10 9.52 -14.87
CA LEU A 121 15.07 8.63 -15.39
C LEU A 121 14.69 7.56 -14.36
N LEU A 122 13.40 7.47 -14.05
CA LEU A 122 12.80 6.41 -13.23
C LEU A 122 12.28 5.27 -14.10
N ALA A 123 11.47 5.59 -15.11
CA ALA A 123 10.83 4.59 -15.96
C ALA A 123 10.50 5.14 -17.35
N LEU A 124 10.45 4.23 -18.31
CA LEU A 124 10.03 4.49 -19.68
C LEU A 124 8.67 3.86 -19.93
N LEU A 125 7.65 4.65 -20.16
CA LEU A 125 6.34 4.17 -20.60
C LEU A 125 6.32 4.16 -22.12
N ARG A 126 6.22 2.97 -22.71
CA ARG A 126 6.17 2.80 -24.16
C ARG A 126 4.91 2.06 -24.56
N TYR A 127 4.16 2.68 -25.41
CA TYR A 127 2.92 2.14 -25.95
C TYR A 127 3.13 1.54 -27.33
N SER A 128 2.11 0.87 -27.87
CA SER A 128 2.16 0.34 -29.22
C SER A 128 2.34 1.45 -30.25
N ASP A 129 2.72 1.05 -31.47
CA ASP A 129 2.88 1.93 -32.64
C ASP A 129 1.67 2.81 -32.93
N LYS A 130 0.47 2.38 -32.49
CA LYS A 130 -0.79 3.14 -32.64
C LYS A 130 -0.99 4.22 -31.58
N ARG A 131 -0.16 4.28 -30.55
CA ARG A 131 -0.28 5.22 -29.42
C ARG A 131 1.08 5.78 -28.98
N VAL A 132 1.98 5.99 -29.91
CA VAL A 132 3.33 6.50 -29.68
C VAL A 132 3.32 7.89 -29.01
N GLU A 133 2.30 8.68 -29.31
CA GLU A 133 2.08 10.00 -28.69
C GLU A 133 1.83 9.94 -27.17
N ALA A 134 1.44 8.78 -26.64
CA ALA A 134 1.26 8.56 -25.22
C ALA A 134 2.54 8.13 -24.50
N ASN A 135 3.65 7.93 -25.23
CA ASN A 135 4.93 7.59 -24.62
C ASN A 135 5.38 8.66 -23.63
N GLN A 136 5.86 8.23 -22.48
CA GLN A 136 6.32 9.11 -21.41
C GLN A 136 7.62 8.62 -20.82
N ASP A 137 8.45 9.55 -20.39
CA ASP A 137 9.62 9.31 -19.58
C ASP A 137 9.35 9.85 -18.18
N LEU A 138 9.22 8.95 -17.23
CA LEU A 138 9.05 9.33 -15.83
C LEU A 138 10.42 9.53 -15.19
N THR A 139 10.57 10.61 -14.43
CA THR A 139 11.78 10.91 -13.67
C THR A 139 11.51 10.87 -12.18
N PHE A 140 12.56 10.78 -11.35
CA PHE A 140 12.45 11.07 -9.93
C PHE A 140 12.24 12.58 -9.78
N ASN A 141 10.97 13.01 -9.72
CA ASN A 141 10.62 14.43 -9.75
C ASN A 141 10.51 15.01 -8.32
N PRO A 142 11.49 15.84 -7.88
CA PRO A 142 11.49 16.39 -6.53
C PRO A 142 10.31 17.32 -6.25
N GLU A 143 9.68 17.91 -7.27
CA GLU A 143 8.50 18.77 -7.09
C GLU A 143 7.28 18.01 -6.53
N LEU A 144 7.21 16.69 -6.77
CA LEU A 144 6.14 15.84 -6.25
C LEU A 144 6.20 15.69 -4.72
N ILE A 145 7.38 15.83 -4.12
CA ILE A 145 7.59 15.67 -2.67
C ILE A 145 6.82 16.74 -1.90
N GLN A 146 6.80 17.99 -2.38
CA GLN A 146 6.11 19.13 -1.77
C GLN A 146 6.43 19.25 -0.25
N SER A 147 5.38 19.11 0.58
CA SER A 147 5.51 19.13 2.05
C SER A 147 5.95 17.78 2.64
N GLY A 148 6.26 16.78 1.82
CA GLY A 148 6.78 15.48 2.25
C GLY A 148 8.26 15.52 2.59
N ALA A 149 8.90 14.36 2.51
CA ALA A 149 10.33 14.20 2.70
C ALA A 149 10.91 13.17 1.72
N ASN A 150 12.14 13.38 1.28
CA ASN A 150 12.94 12.35 0.66
C ASN A 150 13.81 11.69 1.74
N LEU A 151 13.74 10.37 1.87
CA LEU A 151 14.48 9.62 2.88
C LEU A 151 15.92 9.34 2.48
N ASN A 152 16.28 9.60 1.23
CA ASN A 152 17.64 9.40 0.71
C ASN A 152 18.21 8.00 1.00
N LEU A 153 17.43 6.98 0.71
CA LEU A 153 17.77 5.59 1.04
C LEU A 153 18.54 4.94 -0.10
N SER A 154 19.60 4.21 0.23
CA SER A 154 20.34 3.38 -0.72
C SER A 154 19.72 2.01 -0.94
N THR A 155 18.91 1.55 0.02
CA THR A 155 18.27 0.23 -0.02
C THR A 155 16.85 0.31 0.54
N VAL A 156 15.93 -0.33 -0.18
CA VAL A 156 14.53 -0.50 0.22
C VAL A 156 14.19 -1.98 0.06
N TYR A 157 13.59 -2.57 1.09
CA TYR A 157 13.06 -3.93 1.04
C TYR A 157 11.58 -3.88 0.67
N VAL A 158 11.18 -4.63 -0.35
CA VAL A 158 9.80 -4.64 -0.83
C VAL A 158 9.19 -6.02 -0.59
N LEU A 159 8.06 -6.05 0.12
CA LEU A 159 7.27 -7.25 0.34
C LEU A 159 6.15 -7.32 -0.69
N THR A 160 6.09 -8.41 -1.44
CA THR A 160 5.07 -8.65 -2.47
C THR A 160 4.45 -10.04 -2.34
N THR A 161 3.35 -10.27 -3.04
CA THR A 161 2.71 -11.57 -3.25
C THR A 161 2.31 -11.72 -4.71
N ASN A 162 1.72 -12.85 -5.06
CA ASN A 162 1.12 -13.05 -6.38
C ASN A 162 -0.11 -12.15 -6.65
N ALA A 163 -0.63 -11.48 -5.65
CA ALA A 163 -1.70 -10.48 -5.79
C ALA A 163 -1.18 -9.07 -6.07
N THR A 164 0.10 -8.79 -5.79
CA THR A 164 0.75 -7.50 -6.09
C THR A 164 0.87 -7.32 -7.60
N ARG A 165 0.37 -6.21 -8.12
CA ARG A 165 0.30 -5.97 -9.58
C ARG A 165 0.11 -4.50 -9.94
N GLY A 166 0.14 -4.19 -11.24
CA GLY A 166 -0.13 -2.86 -11.77
C GLY A 166 1.04 -1.91 -11.53
N ALA A 167 0.79 -0.78 -10.86
CA ALA A 167 1.81 0.23 -10.53
C ALA A 167 2.67 -0.14 -9.31
N ALA A 168 2.38 -1.29 -8.68
CA ALA A 168 3.12 -1.79 -7.52
C ALA A 168 4.42 -2.49 -7.89
#